data_ac56675b5f526d5c6acc50316c2f58cc
#
_entry.id   ac56675b5f526d5c6acc50316c2f58cc
#
_cell.length_a   1.000
_cell.length_b   1.000
_cell.length_c   1.000
_cell.angle_alpha   90.00
_cell.angle_beta   90.00
_cell.angle_gamma   90.00
#
_symmetry.space_group_name_H-M   'P 1'
#
loop_
_entity.id
_entity.type
_entity.pdbx_description
1 polymer ?
#
loop_
_entity_poly.entity_id
_entity_poly.type
_entity_poly.pdbx_seq_one_letter_code
_entity_poly.pdbx_strand_id
1 'polypeptide(L)'
;MKSNTTRIKQSALIISTALIAQSAWASGYHFGTQSVSSQSTANSSAAEAADPSTIFYNPAGLTKLEGTQATINLNIVAPNVKYSNGQAQYPEVTQWNDTTKQLDTVYPRKDPVQGSSSGKITDDVIFAPHLYASHQINDKFTIGLGTYVPFGSGTEYDHDSVLRYNLNELGLQTLAIQPTVAYKLNDRHSFAVGFIAQHTTAELRQYANFGPAVAGSLRNTGSQIATGLTQVASGIQQVQSGIAATEAAGGDTTALQAQLTALQTQQATLTAQQAAVGGALANATANSPVGNGAADGYAKVKGDDWGFGYNLAWLWDINERARVGMNYRSKISHTLKGDGEWHLVGNAFNDPVLGSTIQQGIRDRGYAEKEDASVKITTPESLSVHGMYKIDPKWNVYGDVTWTRHSRFSRADLMWGNEKDVTADENGNAKSNKTTLNPNCRNTYKVSLGASYQYSEPLQLRAGIAYDQSPVKNANYRMSTLPDNDRIWLSMGAKYDINRQHSVNVAYSHLFIKNATANVNGYCGGDSATSVACVSSKTNGSANFKSSANILGLQYTYKF
;
A
#
# COMPACT_ATOMS: atom_id res chain seq x y z
N MET A 1 -30.64 -24.54 -30.07
CA MET A 1 -30.39 -23.99 -28.74
C MET A 1 -29.00 -24.24 -28.15
N LYS A 2 -28.08 -24.97 -28.80
CA LYS A 2 -26.69 -25.22 -28.29
C LYS A 2 -25.66 -24.17 -28.68
N SER A 3 -25.95 -23.24 -29.60
CA SER A 3 -24.98 -22.25 -30.11
C SER A 3 -24.85 -20.98 -29.23
N ASN A 4 -25.91 -20.62 -28.47
CA ASN A 4 -25.89 -19.38 -27.67
C ASN A 4 -25.17 -19.52 -26.31
N THR A 5 -25.16 -20.73 -25.74
CA THR A 5 -24.48 -20.97 -24.45
C THR A 5 -22.95 -20.97 -24.56
N THR A 6 -22.39 -21.32 -25.71
CA THR A 6 -20.94 -21.32 -25.94
C THR A 6 -20.42 -19.88 -26.15
N ARG A 7 -21.21 -19.03 -26.83
CA ARG A 7 -20.86 -17.60 -27.01
C ARG A 7 -20.92 -16.82 -25.68
N ILE A 8 -21.89 -17.12 -24.82
CA ILE A 8 -21.99 -16.50 -23.47
C ILE A 8 -20.82 -16.95 -22.58
N LYS A 9 -20.38 -18.21 -22.64
CA LYS A 9 -19.22 -18.69 -21.89
C LYS A 9 -17.89 -18.10 -22.39
N GLN A 10 -17.73 -17.89 -23.70
CA GLN A 10 -16.54 -17.24 -24.27
C GLN A 10 -16.53 -15.73 -23.96
N SER A 11 -17.67 -15.06 -24.00
CA SER A 11 -17.77 -13.63 -23.59
C SER A 11 -17.53 -13.44 -22.09
N ALA A 12 -17.99 -14.34 -21.23
CA ALA A 12 -17.72 -14.32 -19.79
C ALA A 12 -16.23 -14.59 -19.47
N LEU A 13 -15.56 -15.43 -20.24
CA LEU A 13 -14.13 -15.74 -20.05
C LEU A 13 -13.23 -14.58 -20.51
N ILE A 14 -13.64 -13.82 -21.56
CA ILE A 14 -12.90 -12.63 -22.02
C ILE A 14 -13.08 -11.47 -21.03
N ILE A 15 -14.24 -11.37 -20.36
CA ILE A 15 -14.49 -10.36 -19.33
C ILE A 15 -13.68 -10.65 -18.06
N SER A 16 -13.46 -11.91 -17.70
CA SER A 16 -12.69 -12.27 -16.51
C SER A 16 -11.18 -12.08 -16.64
N THR A 17 -10.62 -12.06 -17.87
CA THR A 17 -9.20 -11.81 -18.11
C THR A 17 -8.84 -10.33 -18.31
N ALA A 18 -9.83 -9.45 -18.51
CA ALA A 18 -9.61 -8.01 -18.67
C ALA A 18 -9.62 -7.20 -17.36
N LEU A 19 -9.87 -7.83 -16.22
CA LEU A 19 -10.04 -7.15 -14.91
C LEU A 19 -8.76 -7.11 -14.05
N ILE A 20 -7.58 -7.30 -14.64
CA ILE A 20 -6.31 -7.04 -13.93
C ILE A 20 -6.07 -5.53 -14.00
N ALA A 21 -6.74 -4.78 -13.13
CA ALA A 21 -6.46 -3.37 -12.92
C ALA A 21 -5.16 -3.25 -12.12
N GLN A 22 -4.11 -2.73 -12.74
CA GLN A 22 -2.93 -2.26 -12.03
C GLN A 22 -3.27 -0.96 -11.28
N SER A 23 -2.59 -0.69 -10.19
CA SER A 23 -2.92 0.40 -9.26
C SER A 23 -2.79 1.79 -9.89
N ALA A 24 -3.77 2.64 -9.71
CA ALA A 24 -3.81 4.00 -10.28
C ALA A 24 -3.85 5.08 -9.18
N TRP A 25 -3.32 6.26 -9.46
CA TRP A 25 -3.11 7.36 -8.52
C TRP A 25 -4.08 8.51 -8.74
N ALA A 26 -4.84 8.83 -7.72
CA ALA A 26 -5.44 10.15 -7.54
C ALA A 26 -5.81 10.32 -6.06
N SER A 27 -5.77 11.54 -5.52
CA SER A 27 -6.20 11.89 -4.15
C SER A 27 -5.77 10.88 -3.07
N GLY A 28 -4.45 10.76 -2.83
CA GLY A 28 -3.90 9.77 -1.90
C GLY A 28 -4.05 8.36 -2.43
N TYR A 29 -5.17 7.72 -2.17
CA TYR A 29 -5.54 6.36 -2.63
C TYR A 29 -6.88 6.31 -3.36
N HIS A 30 -7.58 7.45 -3.55
CA HIS A 30 -8.83 7.52 -4.32
C HIS A 30 -8.51 7.65 -5.81
N PHE A 31 -9.06 6.77 -6.67
CA PHE A 31 -8.74 6.74 -8.10
C PHE A 31 -9.15 8.01 -8.86
N GLY A 32 -10.22 8.66 -8.47
CA GLY A 32 -10.59 10.01 -8.90
C GLY A 32 -11.43 10.11 -10.16
N THR A 33 -11.48 9.10 -11.04
CA THR A 33 -12.38 9.09 -12.20
C THR A 33 -12.79 7.67 -12.58
N GLN A 34 -14.09 7.44 -12.76
CA GLN A 34 -14.69 6.13 -13.06
C GLN A 34 -15.50 6.15 -14.36
N SER A 35 -15.43 7.25 -15.11
CA SER A 35 -16.12 7.44 -16.39
C SER A 35 -15.40 8.48 -17.23
N VAL A 36 -15.31 8.25 -18.52
CA VAL A 36 -14.67 9.18 -19.46
C VAL A 36 -15.58 10.38 -19.75
N SER A 37 -16.88 10.18 -19.79
CA SER A 37 -17.84 11.29 -19.95
C SER A 37 -17.74 12.27 -18.78
N SER A 38 -17.60 11.79 -17.55
CA SER A 38 -17.40 12.64 -16.37
C SER A 38 -15.98 13.20 -16.29
N GLN A 39 -14.95 12.40 -16.65
CA GLN A 39 -13.56 12.84 -16.72
C GLN A 39 -13.39 14.09 -17.57
N SER A 40 -14.05 14.14 -18.72
CA SER A 40 -13.96 15.24 -19.68
C SER A 40 -14.35 16.62 -19.09
N THR A 41 -15.11 16.63 -18.00
CA THR A 41 -15.55 17.82 -17.27
C THR A 41 -14.92 17.93 -15.86
N ALA A 42 -13.79 17.28 -15.62
CA ALA A 42 -13.13 17.16 -14.30
C ALA A 42 -14.08 16.59 -13.22
N ASN A 43 -14.99 15.69 -13.60
CA ASN A 43 -16.02 15.03 -12.77
C ASN A 43 -17.11 15.98 -12.22
N SER A 44 -17.39 17.09 -12.91
CA SER A 44 -18.44 18.02 -12.48
C SER A 44 -19.84 17.66 -13.03
N SER A 45 -19.94 16.78 -14.05
CA SER A 45 -21.19 16.53 -14.80
C SER A 45 -22.08 15.42 -14.22
N ALA A 46 -22.01 15.13 -12.93
CA ALA A 46 -22.82 14.10 -12.27
C ALA A 46 -24.34 14.29 -12.46
N ALA A 47 -24.81 15.55 -12.50
CA ALA A 47 -26.22 15.88 -12.73
C ALA A 47 -26.69 15.66 -14.18
N GLU A 48 -25.79 15.49 -15.14
CA GLU A 48 -26.13 15.29 -16.56
C GLU A 48 -26.79 13.93 -16.78
N ALA A 49 -26.30 12.87 -16.12
CA ALA A 49 -26.75 11.49 -16.32
C ALA A 49 -26.65 11.05 -17.80
N ALA A 50 -25.46 11.23 -18.40
CA ALA A 50 -25.24 11.08 -19.83
C ALA A 50 -25.25 9.62 -20.33
N ASP A 51 -24.88 8.66 -19.48
CA ASP A 51 -24.72 7.25 -19.80
C ASP A 51 -24.77 6.38 -18.53
N PRO A 52 -24.74 5.03 -18.63
CA PRO A 52 -24.81 4.13 -17.48
C PRO A 52 -23.76 4.32 -16.38
N SER A 53 -22.66 5.02 -16.64
CA SER A 53 -21.67 5.33 -15.60
C SER A 53 -22.19 6.28 -14.50
N THR A 54 -23.37 6.86 -14.70
CA THR A 54 -24.13 7.60 -13.67
C THR A 54 -24.36 6.73 -12.41
N ILE A 55 -24.29 5.39 -12.51
CA ILE A 55 -24.33 4.46 -11.36
C ILE A 55 -23.29 4.84 -10.30
N PHE A 56 -22.11 5.30 -10.70
CA PHE A 56 -21.08 5.74 -9.75
C PHE A 56 -21.35 7.15 -9.22
N TYR A 57 -21.67 8.12 -10.11
CA TYR A 57 -21.72 9.54 -9.76
C TYR A 57 -23.04 10.00 -9.15
N ASN A 58 -24.17 9.54 -9.71
CA ASN A 58 -25.52 9.71 -9.16
C ASN A 58 -26.47 8.67 -9.77
N PRO A 59 -26.67 7.52 -9.12
CA PRO A 59 -27.50 6.45 -9.70
C PRO A 59 -28.98 6.81 -9.88
N ALA A 60 -29.51 7.87 -9.25
CA ALA A 60 -30.85 8.35 -9.55
C ALA A 60 -30.96 8.86 -11.01
N GLY A 61 -29.84 9.20 -11.64
CA GLY A 61 -29.74 9.55 -13.05
C GLY A 61 -30.08 8.40 -14.00
N LEU A 62 -30.09 7.14 -13.57
CA LEU A 62 -30.55 6.00 -14.36
C LEU A 62 -31.98 6.19 -14.90
N THR A 63 -32.84 6.91 -14.17
CA THR A 63 -34.22 7.22 -14.61
C THR A 63 -34.28 8.16 -15.83
N LYS A 64 -33.15 8.72 -16.25
CA LYS A 64 -33.01 9.56 -17.44
C LYS A 64 -32.53 8.79 -18.68
N LEU A 65 -32.16 7.51 -18.48
CA LEU A 65 -31.66 6.64 -19.53
C LEU A 65 -32.83 5.78 -20.07
N GLU A 66 -33.03 5.81 -21.36
CA GLU A 66 -34.07 5.04 -22.03
C GLU A 66 -33.56 3.68 -22.48
N GLY A 67 -34.42 2.67 -22.41
CA GLY A 67 -34.15 1.32 -22.91
C GLY A 67 -33.03 0.60 -22.16
N THR A 68 -32.26 -0.17 -22.89
CA THR A 68 -31.08 -0.90 -22.39
C THR A 68 -29.83 -0.26 -22.94
N GLN A 69 -28.86 0.03 -22.06
CA GLN A 69 -27.59 0.62 -22.46
C GLN A 69 -26.42 -0.09 -21.75
N ALA A 70 -25.30 -0.20 -22.43
CA ALA A 70 -24.05 -0.69 -21.87
C ALA A 70 -22.89 0.26 -22.21
N THR A 71 -22.00 0.46 -21.25
CA THR A 71 -20.85 1.36 -21.40
C THR A 71 -19.58 0.67 -20.92
N ILE A 72 -18.53 0.73 -21.73
CA ILE A 72 -17.19 0.29 -21.40
C ILE A 72 -16.29 1.53 -21.34
N ASN A 73 -15.56 1.69 -20.26
CA ASN A 73 -14.58 2.76 -20.05
C ASN A 73 -13.19 2.15 -19.81
N LEU A 74 -12.18 2.81 -20.36
CA LEU A 74 -10.79 2.53 -20.07
C LEU A 74 -10.08 3.85 -19.75
N ASN A 75 -9.58 3.98 -18.54
CA ASN A 75 -8.66 5.04 -18.17
C ASN A 75 -7.23 4.52 -18.21
N ILE A 76 -6.38 5.19 -18.98
CA ILE A 76 -4.94 4.95 -19.09
C ILE A 76 -4.26 6.08 -18.33
N VAL A 77 -3.64 5.74 -17.20
CA VAL A 77 -3.01 6.70 -16.29
C VAL A 77 -1.51 6.58 -16.37
N ALA A 78 -0.84 7.69 -16.65
CA ALA A 78 0.61 7.82 -16.61
C ALA A 78 1.01 8.69 -15.40
N PRO A 79 1.23 8.09 -14.21
CA PRO A 79 1.68 8.81 -13.03
C PRO A 79 3.18 9.11 -13.14
N ASN A 80 3.59 10.23 -12.59
CA ASN A 80 4.99 10.60 -12.48
C ASN A 80 5.25 11.16 -11.09
N VAL A 81 5.74 10.31 -10.19
CA VAL A 81 6.12 10.69 -8.83
C VAL A 81 7.60 10.45 -8.65
N LYS A 82 8.34 11.53 -8.42
CA LYS A 82 9.78 11.50 -8.17
C LYS A 82 10.08 12.04 -6.80
N TYR A 83 11.00 11.36 -6.09
CA TYR A 83 11.57 11.90 -4.86
C TYR A 83 13.01 12.39 -5.09
N SER A 84 13.44 13.31 -4.26
CA SER A 84 14.78 13.88 -4.26
C SER A 84 15.16 14.34 -2.87
N ASN A 85 16.47 14.59 -2.65
CA ASN A 85 17.00 15.01 -1.35
C ASN A 85 16.58 14.06 -0.22
N GLY A 86 16.49 12.76 -0.54
CA GLY A 86 16.20 11.74 0.45
C GLY A 86 17.31 11.67 1.49
N GLN A 87 16.93 11.70 2.76
CA GLN A 87 17.83 11.55 3.89
C GLN A 87 17.16 10.65 4.91
N ALA A 88 17.93 9.74 5.48
CA ALA A 88 17.47 8.93 6.60
C ALA A 88 18.63 8.63 7.54
N GLN A 89 18.32 8.54 8.82
CA GLN A 89 19.26 8.14 9.86
C GLN A 89 18.55 7.25 10.87
N TYR A 90 19.29 6.35 11.48
CA TYR A 90 18.74 5.54 12.55
C TYR A 90 18.43 6.41 13.76
N PRO A 91 17.28 6.19 14.42
CA PRO A 91 17.06 6.73 15.74
C PRO A 91 18.07 6.11 16.71
N GLU A 92 18.25 6.76 17.83
CA GLU A 92 19.00 6.18 18.96
C GLU A 92 18.40 4.82 19.33
N VAL A 93 19.25 3.80 19.47
CA VAL A 93 18.81 2.46 19.86
C VAL A 93 18.98 2.30 21.37
N THR A 94 17.88 2.06 22.03
CA THR A 94 17.85 1.75 23.45
C THR A 94 17.59 0.26 23.67
N GLN A 95 18.15 -0.30 24.73
CA GLN A 95 17.92 -1.66 25.16
C GLN A 95 17.46 -1.65 26.61
N TRP A 96 16.44 -2.46 26.93
CA TRP A 96 15.99 -2.64 28.28
C TRP A 96 17.08 -3.34 29.11
N ASN A 97 17.41 -2.77 30.27
CA ASN A 97 18.34 -3.35 31.23
C ASN A 97 17.54 -3.97 32.40
N ASP A 98 17.52 -5.30 32.45
CA ASP A 98 16.78 -6.02 33.48
C ASP A 98 17.31 -5.80 34.90
N THR A 99 18.60 -5.43 35.04
CA THR A 99 19.21 -5.15 36.32
C THR A 99 18.83 -3.78 36.85
N THR A 100 18.94 -2.75 36.03
CA THR A 100 18.63 -1.36 36.42
C THR A 100 17.15 -1.00 36.25
N LYS A 101 16.36 -1.84 35.53
CA LYS A 101 14.98 -1.57 35.14
C LYS A 101 14.82 -0.23 34.39
N GLN A 102 15.82 0.09 33.56
CA GLN A 102 15.86 1.30 32.74
C GLN A 102 16.25 0.98 31.30
N LEU A 103 15.96 1.91 30.40
CA LEU A 103 16.43 1.85 29.02
C LEU A 103 17.87 2.41 28.96
N ASP A 104 18.82 1.55 28.63
CA ASP A 104 20.18 1.96 28.34
C ASP A 104 20.33 2.28 26.85
N THR A 105 21.02 3.35 26.52
CA THR A 105 21.38 3.66 25.15
C THR A 105 22.49 2.73 24.67
N VAL A 106 22.16 1.84 23.75
CA VAL A 106 23.11 0.85 23.20
C VAL A 106 23.88 1.44 22.01
N TYR A 107 23.21 2.27 21.21
CA TYR A 107 23.80 2.95 20.06
C TYR A 107 23.41 4.43 20.09
N PRO A 108 24.29 5.32 20.58
CA PRO A 108 24.03 6.75 20.61
C PRO A 108 24.19 7.41 19.23
N ARG A 109 24.65 6.66 18.22
CA ARG A 109 25.00 7.17 16.91
C ARG A 109 23.77 7.27 16.03
N LYS A 110 23.59 8.43 15.43
CA LYS A 110 22.57 8.70 14.40
C LYS A 110 23.20 8.53 13.02
N ASP A 111 23.63 7.31 12.72
CA ASP A 111 24.30 7.00 11.48
C ASP A 111 23.33 7.15 10.28
N PRO A 112 23.80 7.75 9.17
CA PRO A 112 22.96 7.89 7.98
C PRO A 112 22.75 6.52 7.31
N VAL A 113 21.55 6.34 6.77
CA VAL A 113 21.26 5.20 5.90
C VAL A 113 21.92 5.44 4.54
N GLN A 114 22.70 4.43 4.09
CA GLN A 114 23.34 4.47 2.78
C GLN A 114 22.37 4.00 1.69
N GLY A 115 22.49 4.59 0.51
CA GLY A 115 21.72 4.21 -0.67
C GLY A 115 21.26 5.40 -1.51
N SER A 116 20.30 5.14 -2.40
CA SER A 116 19.77 6.13 -3.33
C SER A 116 18.92 7.18 -2.62
N SER A 117 19.24 8.46 -2.83
CA SER A 117 18.55 9.61 -2.23
C SER A 117 17.51 10.25 -3.17
N SER A 118 17.32 9.70 -4.36
CA SER A 118 16.37 10.18 -5.37
C SER A 118 15.97 9.05 -6.31
N GLY A 119 14.80 9.18 -6.93
CA GLY A 119 14.30 8.20 -7.89
C GLY A 119 12.86 8.46 -8.30
N LYS A 120 12.36 7.66 -9.24
CA LYS A 120 10.94 7.56 -9.60
C LYS A 120 10.34 6.37 -8.85
N ILE A 121 9.15 6.55 -8.27
CA ILE A 121 8.51 5.55 -7.40
C ILE A 121 7.14 5.07 -7.92
N THR A 122 6.85 5.27 -9.20
CA THR A 122 5.57 4.86 -9.81
C THR A 122 5.81 4.12 -11.12
N ASP A 123 4.89 3.24 -11.46
CA ASP A 123 4.82 2.65 -12.79
C ASP A 123 4.70 3.71 -13.89
N ASP A 124 5.04 3.33 -15.12
CA ASP A 124 4.95 4.24 -16.26
C ASP A 124 3.51 4.41 -16.73
N VAL A 125 2.74 3.34 -16.78
CA VAL A 125 1.35 3.33 -17.26
C VAL A 125 0.51 2.33 -16.48
N ILE A 126 -0.71 2.73 -16.16
CA ILE A 126 -1.69 1.94 -15.43
C ILE A 126 -3.01 1.95 -16.18
N PHE A 127 -3.67 0.80 -16.26
CA PHE A 127 -4.95 0.62 -16.93
C PHE A 127 -6.07 0.41 -15.90
N ALA A 128 -7.13 1.20 -15.98
CA ALA A 128 -8.31 1.06 -15.11
C ALA A 128 -9.58 0.92 -15.96
N PRO A 129 -10.08 -0.30 -16.15
CA PRO A 129 -11.35 -0.54 -16.85
C PRO A 129 -12.54 -0.36 -15.91
N HIS A 130 -13.64 0.18 -16.45
CA HIS A 130 -14.93 0.28 -15.77
C HIS A 130 -16.05 -0.12 -16.72
N LEU A 131 -17.02 -0.88 -16.24
CA LEU A 131 -18.12 -1.44 -17.01
C LEU A 131 -19.45 -1.06 -16.35
N TYR A 132 -20.40 -0.62 -17.15
CA TYR A 132 -21.73 -0.25 -16.66
C TYR A 132 -22.81 -0.74 -17.63
N ALA A 133 -23.94 -1.12 -17.08
CA ALA A 133 -25.14 -1.46 -17.84
C ALA A 133 -26.36 -0.92 -17.11
N SER A 134 -27.37 -0.52 -17.88
CA SER A 134 -28.67 -0.09 -17.37
C SER A 134 -29.79 -0.70 -18.20
N HIS A 135 -30.95 -0.94 -17.57
CA HIS A 135 -32.15 -1.42 -18.21
C HIS A 135 -33.38 -0.75 -17.60
N GLN A 136 -34.13 -0.05 -18.42
CA GLN A 136 -35.40 0.55 -18.05
C GLN A 136 -36.48 -0.54 -18.03
N ILE A 137 -36.97 -0.89 -16.81
CA ILE A 137 -38.02 -1.89 -16.64
C ILE A 137 -39.38 -1.32 -17.08
N ASN A 138 -39.64 -0.06 -16.70
CA ASN A 138 -40.82 0.70 -17.01
C ASN A 138 -40.57 2.21 -16.79
N ASP A 139 -41.59 3.05 -16.95
CA ASP A 139 -41.46 4.51 -16.81
C ASP A 139 -41.02 4.99 -15.41
N LYS A 140 -41.13 4.13 -14.40
CA LYS A 140 -40.78 4.46 -13.01
C LYS A 140 -39.50 3.78 -12.50
N PHE A 141 -39.17 2.60 -13.00
CA PHE A 141 -38.06 1.80 -12.49
C PHE A 141 -37.01 1.53 -13.56
N THR A 142 -35.76 1.80 -13.19
CA THR A 142 -34.57 1.45 -13.97
C THR A 142 -33.60 0.73 -13.06
N ILE A 143 -33.05 -0.38 -13.54
CA ILE A 143 -31.98 -1.12 -12.85
C ILE A 143 -30.65 -0.86 -13.53
N GLY A 144 -29.57 -1.02 -12.76
CA GLY A 144 -28.23 -0.89 -13.29
C GLY A 144 -27.24 -1.79 -12.57
N LEU A 145 -26.14 -2.08 -13.26
CA LEU A 145 -24.99 -2.80 -12.73
C LEU A 145 -23.73 -2.07 -13.14
N GLY A 146 -22.89 -1.73 -12.15
CA GLY A 146 -21.58 -1.14 -12.37
C GLY A 146 -20.46 -2.00 -11.82
N THR A 147 -19.34 -2.07 -12.54
CA THR A 147 -18.08 -2.63 -12.06
C THR A 147 -16.99 -1.61 -12.31
N TYR A 148 -16.30 -1.19 -11.25
CA TYR A 148 -15.35 -0.08 -11.33
C TYR A 148 -14.29 -0.14 -10.22
N VAL A 149 -13.22 0.66 -10.38
CA VAL A 149 -12.12 0.82 -9.45
C VAL A 149 -12.31 2.12 -8.65
N PRO A 150 -12.79 2.08 -7.39
CA PRO A 150 -12.97 3.28 -6.59
C PRO A 150 -11.67 3.79 -5.97
N PHE A 151 -10.78 2.89 -5.54
CA PHE A 151 -9.52 3.20 -4.88
C PHE A 151 -8.38 2.40 -5.49
N GLY A 152 -7.20 3.01 -5.53
CA GLY A 152 -5.98 2.37 -6.00
C GLY A 152 -4.76 3.21 -5.67
N SER A 153 -3.65 2.56 -5.39
CA SER A 153 -2.34 3.19 -5.15
C SER A 153 -1.26 2.18 -5.43
N GLY A 154 -0.14 2.61 -5.99
CA GLY A 154 1.03 1.77 -6.21
C GLY A 154 2.29 2.63 -6.19
N THR A 155 3.16 2.43 -5.22
CA THR A 155 4.50 3.01 -5.15
C THR A 155 5.51 1.96 -4.81
N GLU A 156 6.64 2.03 -5.46
CA GLU A 156 7.77 1.18 -5.19
C GLU A 156 9.06 2.00 -5.29
N TYR A 157 9.85 1.95 -4.24
CA TYR A 157 11.20 2.50 -4.21
C TYR A 157 12.21 1.44 -4.64
N ASP A 158 13.33 1.89 -5.17
CA ASP A 158 14.49 1.02 -5.37
C ASP A 158 14.88 0.34 -4.06
N HIS A 159 15.38 -0.89 -4.14
CA HIS A 159 15.75 -1.69 -2.98
C HIS A 159 16.81 -1.03 -2.10
N ASP A 160 17.67 -0.20 -2.67
CA ASP A 160 18.73 0.53 -1.99
C ASP A 160 18.31 1.95 -1.53
N SER A 161 17.04 2.34 -1.69
CA SER A 161 16.58 3.66 -1.25
C SER A 161 16.91 3.92 0.21
N VAL A 162 17.38 5.13 0.51
CA VAL A 162 17.63 5.57 1.90
C VAL A 162 16.36 5.53 2.76
N LEU A 163 15.17 5.57 2.15
CA LEU A 163 13.88 5.51 2.84
C LEU A 163 13.34 4.08 3.03
N ARG A 164 14.06 3.03 2.61
CA ARG A 164 13.57 1.64 2.56
C ARG A 164 13.06 1.08 3.89
N TYR A 165 13.61 1.54 5.02
CA TYR A 165 13.19 1.07 6.34
C TYR A 165 11.87 1.66 6.84
N ASN A 166 11.33 2.69 6.18
CA ASN A 166 10.02 3.23 6.54
C ASN A 166 8.89 2.47 5.88
N LEU A 167 8.80 2.50 4.58
CA LEU A 167 7.95 1.66 3.76
C LEU A 167 8.51 1.77 2.35
N ASN A 168 8.85 0.65 1.73
CA ASN A 168 9.54 0.63 0.45
C ASN A 168 8.59 0.38 -0.73
N GLU A 169 7.47 -0.30 -0.47
CA GLU A 169 6.42 -0.56 -1.44
C GLU A 169 5.06 -0.49 -0.76
N LEU A 170 4.10 0.08 -1.46
CA LEU A 170 2.69 0.07 -1.06
C LEU A 170 1.82 -0.09 -2.30
N GLY A 171 1.09 -1.18 -2.38
CA GLY A 171 0.04 -1.44 -3.36
C GLY A 171 -1.32 -1.48 -2.69
N LEU A 172 -2.32 -0.83 -3.28
CA LEU A 172 -3.73 -0.93 -2.91
C LEU A 172 -4.55 -1.03 -4.20
N GLN A 173 -5.37 -2.06 -4.31
CA GLN A 173 -6.28 -2.24 -5.43
C GLN A 173 -7.67 -2.54 -4.91
N THR A 174 -8.67 -1.90 -5.50
CA THR A 174 -10.07 -2.19 -5.19
C THR A 174 -10.85 -2.43 -6.47
N LEU A 175 -11.79 -3.37 -6.40
CA LEU A 175 -12.77 -3.61 -7.44
C LEU A 175 -14.15 -3.62 -6.78
N ALA A 176 -15.05 -2.76 -7.25
CA ALA A 176 -16.41 -2.70 -6.74
C ALA A 176 -17.41 -3.21 -7.78
N ILE A 177 -18.40 -3.94 -7.32
CA ILE A 177 -19.58 -4.37 -8.08
C ILE A 177 -20.79 -3.73 -7.40
N GLN A 178 -21.58 -2.99 -8.19
CA GLN A 178 -22.70 -2.21 -7.67
C GLN A 178 -23.98 -2.47 -8.48
N PRO A 179 -24.83 -3.43 -8.08
CA PRO A 179 -26.23 -3.46 -8.51
C PRO A 179 -26.99 -2.26 -7.91
N THR A 180 -27.89 -1.70 -8.68
CA THR A 180 -28.60 -0.45 -8.35
C THR A 180 -30.03 -0.49 -8.87
N VAL A 181 -30.94 0.08 -8.09
CA VAL A 181 -32.32 0.34 -8.49
C VAL A 181 -32.58 1.83 -8.40
N ALA A 182 -33.07 2.42 -9.45
CA ALA A 182 -33.52 3.82 -9.49
C ALA A 182 -35.03 3.89 -9.67
N TYR A 183 -35.64 4.83 -8.96
CA TYR A 183 -37.09 5.06 -8.93
C TYR A 183 -37.41 6.50 -9.29
N LYS A 184 -38.20 6.70 -10.35
CA LYS A 184 -38.77 7.99 -10.75
C LYS A 184 -40.08 8.21 -9.96
N LEU A 185 -40.00 9.04 -8.90
CA LEU A 185 -41.16 9.36 -8.07
C LEU A 185 -42.20 10.14 -8.89
N ASN A 186 -41.72 11.16 -9.63
CA ASN A 186 -42.49 12.00 -10.54
C ASN A 186 -41.54 12.60 -11.59
N ASP A 187 -42.03 13.50 -12.46
CA ASP A 187 -41.20 14.09 -13.52
C ASP A 187 -40.04 14.96 -13.01
N ARG A 188 -40.07 15.36 -11.73
CA ARG A 188 -39.03 16.20 -11.13
C ARG A 188 -38.09 15.47 -10.20
N HIS A 189 -38.52 14.41 -9.52
CA HIS A 189 -37.75 13.75 -8.49
C HIS A 189 -37.49 12.29 -8.80
N SER A 190 -36.24 11.92 -8.73
CA SER A 190 -35.78 10.54 -8.85
C SER A 190 -34.88 10.17 -7.63
N PHE A 191 -34.96 8.92 -7.21
CA PHE A 191 -34.15 8.35 -6.12
C PHE A 191 -33.50 7.08 -6.59
N ALA A 192 -32.39 6.71 -5.94
CA ALA A 192 -31.77 5.41 -6.18
C ALA A 192 -31.10 4.84 -4.93
N VAL A 193 -31.06 3.52 -4.89
CA VAL A 193 -30.33 2.73 -3.90
C VAL A 193 -29.44 1.75 -4.64
N GLY A 194 -28.14 1.75 -4.31
CA GLY A 194 -27.17 0.78 -4.78
C GLY A 194 -26.59 -0.02 -3.63
N PHE A 195 -26.40 -1.31 -3.83
CA PHE A 195 -25.58 -2.16 -2.96
C PHE A 195 -24.17 -2.21 -3.54
N ILE A 196 -23.14 -2.15 -2.69
CA ILE A 196 -21.74 -2.17 -3.13
C ILE A 196 -21.06 -3.37 -2.51
N ALA A 197 -20.58 -4.30 -3.32
CA ALA A 197 -19.63 -5.34 -2.94
C ALA A 197 -18.25 -4.91 -3.44
N GLN A 198 -17.29 -4.70 -2.53
CA GLN A 198 -15.94 -4.24 -2.85
C GLN A 198 -14.91 -5.28 -2.43
N HIS A 199 -14.14 -5.77 -3.38
CA HIS A 199 -12.92 -6.53 -3.12
C HIS A 199 -11.75 -5.57 -3.00
N THR A 200 -10.94 -5.75 -1.98
CA THR A 200 -9.75 -4.93 -1.73
C THR A 200 -8.55 -5.84 -1.51
N THR A 201 -7.49 -5.60 -2.26
CA THR A 201 -6.18 -6.23 -2.08
C THR A 201 -5.18 -5.16 -1.68
N ALA A 202 -4.37 -5.42 -0.67
CA ALA A 202 -3.23 -4.59 -0.33
C ALA A 202 -1.94 -5.39 -0.29
N GLU A 203 -0.87 -4.76 -0.73
CA GLU A 203 0.49 -5.30 -0.69
C GLU A 203 1.43 -4.23 -0.14
N LEU A 204 2.35 -4.63 0.73
CA LEU A 204 3.35 -3.73 1.27
C LEU A 204 4.69 -4.45 1.45
N ARG A 205 5.79 -3.71 1.29
CA ARG A 205 7.14 -4.15 1.61
C ARG A 205 7.82 -3.12 2.49
N GLN A 206 8.47 -3.60 3.53
CA GLN A 206 9.26 -2.79 4.45
C GLN A 206 10.56 -3.49 4.78
N TYR A 207 11.67 -2.79 4.61
CA TYR A 207 12.97 -3.30 5.03
C TYR A 207 13.13 -3.27 6.55
N ALA A 208 13.93 -4.19 7.05
CA ALA A 208 14.35 -4.27 8.42
C ALA A 208 15.88 -4.43 8.49
N ASN A 209 16.51 -3.67 9.38
CA ASN A 209 17.92 -3.85 9.68
C ASN A 209 18.08 -4.83 10.85
N PHE A 210 18.60 -6.01 10.58
CA PHE A 210 18.88 -7.04 11.57
C PHE A 210 20.28 -6.94 12.17
N GLY A 211 21.06 -5.91 11.87
CA GLY A 211 22.43 -5.76 12.37
C GLY A 211 22.57 -5.92 13.89
N PRO A 212 21.75 -5.27 14.72
CA PRO A 212 21.78 -5.48 16.17
C PRO A 212 21.47 -6.92 16.60
N ALA A 213 20.52 -7.58 15.92
CA ALA A 213 20.16 -8.95 16.20
C ALA A 213 21.25 -9.94 15.77
N VAL A 214 21.89 -9.71 14.62
CA VAL A 214 23.04 -10.46 14.13
C VAL A 214 24.19 -10.35 15.13
N ALA A 215 24.53 -9.14 15.57
CA ALA A 215 25.57 -8.93 16.57
C ALA A 215 25.28 -9.65 17.90
N GLY A 216 24.02 -9.62 18.35
CA GLY A 216 23.57 -10.36 19.54
C GLY A 216 23.72 -11.87 19.40
N SER A 217 23.31 -12.45 18.27
CA SER A 217 23.49 -13.88 17.96
C SER A 217 24.96 -14.27 17.97
N LEU A 218 25.82 -13.49 17.32
CA LEU A 218 27.27 -13.77 17.28
C LEU A 218 27.93 -13.71 18.66
N ARG A 219 27.51 -12.76 19.52
CA ARG A 219 28.01 -12.71 20.92
C ARG A 219 27.63 -13.97 21.70
N ASN A 220 26.39 -14.45 21.56
CA ASN A 220 25.93 -15.67 22.20
C ASN A 220 26.73 -16.89 21.71
N THR A 221 26.90 -17.02 20.39
CA THR A 221 27.72 -18.10 19.81
C THR A 221 29.16 -18.05 20.30
N GLY A 222 29.78 -16.86 20.33
CA GLY A 222 31.12 -16.67 20.84
C GLY A 222 31.27 -17.07 22.31
N SER A 223 30.28 -16.78 23.15
CA SER A 223 30.24 -17.18 24.55
C SER A 223 30.16 -18.70 24.74
N GLN A 224 29.34 -19.37 23.93
CA GLN A 224 29.23 -20.84 23.94
C GLN A 224 30.53 -21.51 23.51
N ILE A 225 31.19 -21.00 22.46
CA ILE A 225 32.50 -21.50 22.03
C ILE A 225 33.54 -21.29 23.11
N ALA A 226 33.59 -20.14 23.78
CA ALA A 226 34.51 -19.86 24.88
C ALA A 226 34.32 -20.84 26.04
N THR A 227 33.07 -21.16 26.38
CA THR A 227 32.77 -22.19 27.39
C THR A 227 33.28 -23.56 26.95
N GLY A 228 33.04 -23.95 25.68
CA GLY A 228 33.54 -25.20 25.11
C GLY A 228 35.08 -25.29 25.14
N LEU A 229 35.76 -24.20 24.78
CA LEU A 229 37.23 -24.12 24.85
C LEU A 229 37.75 -24.36 26.28
N THR A 230 37.10 -23.79 27.30
CA THR A 230 37.46 -23.98 28.70
C THR A 230 37.28 -25.45 29.10
N GLN A 231 36.20 -26.10 28.70
CA GLN A 231 35.93 -27.51 28.97
C GLN A 231 36.97 -28.43 28.32
N VAL A 232 37.26 -28.17 27.02
CA VAL A 232 38.29 -28.94 26.30
C VAL A 232 39.67 -28.75 26.91
N ALA A 233 40.04 -27.53 27.28
CA ALA A 233 41.31 -27.26 27.94
C ALA A 233 41.44 -28.04 29.26
N SER A 234 40.39 -28.06 30.08
CA SER A 234 40.35 -28.87 31.32
C SER A 234 40.47 -30.37 31.04
N GLY A 235 39.78 -30.85 29.99
CA GLY A 235 39.87 -32.24 29.55
C GLY A 235 41.30 -32.63 29.11
N ILE A 236 41.97 -31.76 28.36
CA ILE A 236 43.37 -31.94 27.94
C ILE A 236 44.28 -32.08 29.18
N GLN A 237 44.14 -31.20 30.17
CA GLN A 237 44.92 -31.26 31.41
C GLN A 237 44.70 -32.58 32.18
N GLN A 238 43.44 -33.03 32.27
CA GLN A 238 43.12 -34.30 32.94
C GLN A 238 43.74 -35.50 32.23
N VAL A 239 43.63 -35.56 30.89
CA VAL A 239 44.23 -36.64 30.10
C VAL A 239 45.76 -36.63 30.19
N GLN A 240 46.39 -35.45 30.13
CA GLN A 240 47.84 -35.31 30.29
C GLN A 240 48.32 -35.80 31.69
N SER A 241 47.59 -35.46 32.73
CA SER A 241 47.88 -35.97 34.09
C SER A 241 47.69 -37.49 34.16
N GLY A 242 46.68 -38.04 33.50
CA GLY A 242 46.43 -39.46 33.38
C GLY A 242 47.55 -40.19 32.63
N ILE A 243 48.04 -39.62 31.53
CA ILE A 243 49.20 -40.15 30.80
C ILE A 243 50.39 -40.23 31.69
N ALA A 244 50.77 -39.13 32.37
CA ALA A 244 51.92 -39.07 33.26
C ALA A 244 51.83 -40.09 34.42
N ALA A 245 50.64 -40.25 35.00
CA ALA A 245 50.41 -41.24 36.04
C ALA A 245 50.54 -42.69 35.56
N THR A 246 49.99 -42.96 34.35
CA THR A 246 50.08 -44.29 33.75
C THR A 246 51.48 -44.65 33.30
N GLU A 247 52.22 -43.71 32.75
CA GLU A 247 53.66 -43.88 32.44
C GLU A 247 54.50 -44.16 33.68
N ALA A 248 54.28 -43.41 34.73
CA ALA A 248 54.99 -43.64 36.04
C ALA A 248 54.69 -45.03 36.63
N ALA A 249 53.57 -45.63 36.33
CA ALA A 249 53.15 -46.98 36.70
C ALA A 249 53.58 -48.06 35.69
N GLY A 250 54.31 -47.72 34.63
CA GLY A 250 54.73 -48.66 33.57
C GLY A 250 53.58 -49.18 32.69
N GLY A 251 52.44 -48.50 32.63
CA GLY A 251 51.21 -48.90 31.87
C GLY A 251 51.20 -48.42 30.43
N ASP A 252 50.30 -48.95 29.67
CA ASP A 252 50.03 -48.52 28.25
C ASP A 252 49.22 -47.23 28.19
N THR A 253 49.73 -46.20 27.51
CA THR A 253 49.11 -44.90 27.35
C THR A 253 48.47 -44.67 26.01
N THR A 254 48.47 -45.68 25.13
CA THR A 254 47.99 -45.53 23.75
C THR A 254 46.58 -44.96 23.63
N ALA A 255 45.66 -45.44 24.46
CA ALA A 255 44.27 -44.96 24.49
C ALA A 255 44.14 -43.50 24.97
N LEU A 256 44.94 -43.12 26.02
CA LEU A 256 44.97 -41.75 26.51
C LEU A 256 45.63 -40.78 25.53
N GLN A 257 46.64 -41.21 24.81
CA GLN A 257 47.27 -40.41 23.75
C GLN A 257 46.30 -40.17 22.57
N ALA A 258 45.52 -41.20 22.18
CA ALA A 258 44.48 -41.02 21.18
C ALA A 258 43.39 -40.03 21.66
N GLN A 259 42.98 -40.10 22.90
CA GLN A 259 42.05 -39.16 23.51
C GLN A 259 42.62 -37.72 23.57
N LEU A 260 43.89 -37.57 23.91
CA LEU A 260 44.58 -36.26 23.90
C LEU A 260 44.57 -35.66 22.49
N THR A 261 44.88 -36.44 21.47
CA THR A 261 44.89 -35.99 20.07
C THR A 261 43.50 -35.55 19.63
N ALA A 262 42.42 -36.29 20.00
CA ALA A 262 41.07 -35.92 19.73
C ALA A 262 40.67 -34.57 20.36
N LEU A 263 41.01 -34.37 21.65
CA LEU A 263 40.74 -33.12 22.35
C LEU A 263 41.53 -31.92 21.78
N GLN A 264 42.79 -32.13 21.41
CA GLN A 264 43.59 -31.08 20.73
C GLN A 264 43.03 -30.70 19.38
N THR A 265 42.52 -31.67 18.60
CA THR A 265 41.82 -31.41 17.33
C THR A 265 40.54 -30.61 17.56
N GLN A 266 39.77 -30.98 18.59
CA GLN A 266 38.56 -30.24 18.99
C GLN A 266 38.90 -28.80 19.42
N GLN A 267 39.97 -28.61 20.20
CA GLN A 267 40.47 -27.30 20.63
C GLN A 267 40.82 -26.42 19.41
N ALA A 268 41.54 -26.96 18.44
CA ALA A 268 41.92 -26.25 17.23
C ALA A 268 40.68 -25.81 16.44
N THR A 269 39.69 -26.71 16.31
CA THR A 269 38.42 -26.42 15.63
C THR A 269 37.65 -25.29 16.33
N LEU A 270 37.49 -25.37 17.65
CA LEU A 270 36.80 -24.32 18.42
C LEU A 270 37.54 -22.98 18.37
N THR A 271 38.87 -22.99 18.36
CA THR A 271 39.69 -21.78 18.23
C THR A 271 39.47 -21.10 16.87
N ALA A 272 39.43 -21.88 15.80
CA ALA A 272 39.14 -21.37 14.46
C ALA A 272 37.72 -20.78 14.39
N GLN A 273 36.74 -21.46 14.99
CA GLN A 273 35.38 -20.96 15.08
C GLN A 273 35.29 -19.65 15.88
N GLN A 274 36.00 -19.56 17.00
CA GLN A 274 36.09 -18.35 17.83
C GLN A 274 36.62 -17.15 17.03
N ALA A 275 37.66 -17.37 16.22
CA ALA A 275 38.23 -16.34 15.36
C ALA A 275 37.24 -15.89 14.28
N ALA A 276 36.54 -16.84 13.65
CA ALA A 276 35.51 -16.54 12.64
C ALA A 276 34.35 -15.72 13.25
N VAL A 277 33.82 -16.12 14.40
CA VAL A 277 32.78 -15.38 15.13
C VAL A 277 33.27 -13.99 15.53
N GLY A 278 34.51 -13.85 16.00
CA GLY A 278 35.11 -12.56 16.34
C GLY A 278 35.19 -11.60 15.16
N GLY A 279 35.60 -12.10 14.00
CA GLY A 279 35.64 -11.33 12.75
C GLY A 279 34.25 -10.91 12.29
N ALA A 280 33.27 -11.83 12.28
CA ALA A 280 31.88 -11.54 11.90
C ALA A 280 31.23 -10.55 12.89
N LEU A 281 31.49 -10.67 14.18
CA LEU A 281 31.01 -9.74 15.21
C LEU A 281 31.59 -8.34 15.01
N ALA A 282 32.87 -8.22 14.70
CA ALA A 282 33.49 -6.94 14.41
C ALA A 282 32.85 -6.27 13.21
N ASN A 283 32.60 -7.03 12.12
CA ASN A 283 31.90 -6.54 10.94
C ASN A 283 30.45 -6.13 11.25
N ALA A 284 29.70 -6.97 11.96
CA ALA A 284 28.31 -6.68 12.33
C ALA A 284 28.21 -5.45 13.25
N THR A 285 29.17 -5.26 14.16
CA THR A 285 29.21 -4.11 15.08
C THR A 285 29.63 -2.83 14.34
N ALA A 286 30.60 -2.93 13.41
CA ALA A 286 31.05 -1.79 12.62
C ALA A 286 29.95 -1.30 11.66
N ASN A 287 29.13 -2.22 11.15
CA ASN A 287 28.08 -1.94 10.17
C ASN A 287 26.68 -1.74 10.79
N SER A 288 26.51 -1.96 12.09
CA SER A 288 25.25 -1.81 12.79
C SER A 288 25.33 -0.60 13.75
N PRO A 289 24.38 0.32 13.64
CA PRO A 289 23.17 0.37 12.83
C PRO A 289 23.31 1.14 11.51
N VAL A 290 24.43 1.05 10.83
CA VAL A 290 24.83 1.94 9.72
C VAL A 290 23.94 1.85 8.46
N GLY A 291 23.02 0.89 8.36
CA GLY A 291 22.11 0.84 7.21
C GLY A 291 22.78 0.76 5.83
N ASN A 292 23.92 0.04 5.77
CA ASN A 292 24.64 -0.24 4.52
C ASN A 292 24.08 -1.46 3.76
N GLY A 293 23.01 -2.06 4.25
CA GLY A 293 22.38 -3.24 3.66
C GLY A 293 23.00 -4.59 4.07
N ALA A 294 24.14 -4.62 4.78
CA ALA A 294 24.85 -5.87 5.07
C ALA A 294 24.05 -6.89 5.89
N ALA A 295 23.12 -6.44 6.71
CA ALA A 295 22.24 -7.28 7.52
C ALA A 295 20.75 -6.94 7.26
N ASP A 296 20.43 -6.53 6.04
CA ASP A 296 19.07 -6.21 5.67
C ASP A 296 18.24 -7.47 5.41
N GLY A 297 17.02 -7.40 5.86
CA GLY A 297 15.91 -8.21 5.36
C GLY A 297 14.74 -7.32 5.03
N TYR A 298 13.67 -7.90 4.52
CA TYR A 298 12.41 -7.20 4.35
C TYR A 298 11.23 -8.11 4.64
N ALA A 299 10.14 -7.49 5.08
CA ALA A 299 8.83 -8.10 5.12
C ALA A 299 8.07 -7.76 3.86
N LYS A 300 7.49 -8.76 3.21
CA LYS A 300 6.49 -8.62 2.16
C LYS A 300 5.16 -9.14 2.69
N VAL A 301 4.12 -8.30 2.65
CA VAL A 301 2.79 -8.65 3.15
C VAL A 301 1.78 -8.43 2.05
N LYS A 302 0.94 -9.43 1.84
CA LYS A 302 -0.17 -9.35 0.89
C LYS A 302 -1.42 -9.95 1.51
N GLY A 303 -2.54 -9.24 1.39
CA GLY A 303 -3.83 -9.71 1.89
C GLY A 303 -4.99 -9.08 1.14
N ASP A 304 -6.14 -9.71 1.23
CA ASP A 304 -7.37 -9.26 0.58
C ASP A 304 -8.60 -9.51 1.44
N ASP A 305 -9.71 -8.85 1.08
CA ASP A 305 -11.01 -9.02 1.73
C ASP A 305 -12.15 -8.47 0.86
N TRP A 306 -13.34 -9.02 1.07
CA TRP A 306 -14.59 -8.49 0.57
C TRP A 306 -15.30 -7.65 1.63
N GLY A 307 -15.59 -6.40 1.33
CA GLY A 307 -16.39 -5.51 2.16
C GLY A 307 -17.67 -5.08 1.46
N PHE A 308 -18.64 -4.64 2.24
CA PHE A 308 -19.96 -4.28 1.73
C PHE A 308 -20.36 -2.88 2.17
N GLY A 309 -21.06 -2.21 1.28
CA GLY A 309 -21.56 -0.87 1.49
C GLY A 309 -22.81 -0.59 0.68
N TYR A 310 -23.26 0.64 0.74
CA TYR A 310 -24.43 1.09 0.01
C TYR A 310 -24.25 2.50 -0.54
N ASN A 311 -25.09 2.83 -1.50
CA ASN A 311 -25.15 4.12 -2.15
C ASN A 311 -26.59 4.62 -2.16
N LEU A 312 -26.78 5.88 -1.81
CA LEU A 312 -28.08 6.56 -1.83
C LEU A 312 -27.98 7.80 -2.70
N ALA A 313 -28.94 8.01 -3.56
CA ALA A 313 -28.93 9.14 -4.46
C ALA A 313 -30.30 9.77 -4.67
N TRP A 314 -30.24 11.05 -4.94
CA TRP A 314 -31.40 11.87 -5.29
C TRP A 314 -31.06 12.79 -6.45
N LEU A 315 -32.02 12.99 -7.35
CA LEU A 315 -31.89 13.88 -8.48
C LEU A 315 -33.20 14.69 -8.60
N TRP A 316 -33.08 16.00 -8.76
CA TRP A 316 -34.19 16.92 -8.88
C TRP A 316 -34.08 17.79 -10.13
N ASP A 317 -35.00 17.62 -11.05
CA ASP A 317 -35.23 18.55 -12.16
C ASP A 317 -36.04 19.76 -11.68
N ILE A 318 -35.37 20.85 -11.33
CA ILE A 318 -35.99 22.08 -10.84
C ILE A 318 -36.92 22.63 -11.95
N ASN A 319 -36.41 22.62 -13.19
CA ASN A 319 -37.12 22.96 -14.41
C ASN A 319 -36.39 22.32 -15.62
N GLU A 320 -36.80 22.64 -16.83
CA GLU A 320 -36.19 22.09 -18.06
C GLU A 320 -34.71 22.44 -18.27
N ARG A 321 -34.22 23.49 -17.58
CA ARG A 321 -32.85 23.99 -17.71
C ARG A 321 -31.97 23.64 -16.52
N ALA A 322 -32.53 23.49 -15.33
CA ALA A 322 -31.77 23.35 -14.07
C ALA A 322 -32.05 22.00 -13.40
N ARG A 323 -30.99 21.30 -13.07
CA ARG A 323 -31.02 20.03 -12.34
C ARG A 323 -29.97 20.05 -11.23
N VAL A 324 -30.33 19.54 -10.07
CA VAL A 324 -29.43 19.32 -8.94
C VAL A 324 -29.55 17.90 -8.44
N GLY A 325 -28.50 17.40 -7.80
CA GLY A 325 -28.51 16.07 -7.23
C GLY A 325 -27.60 15.93 -6.04
N MET A 326 -27.81 14.85 -5.30
CA MET A 326 -26.99 14.42 -4.18
C MET A 326 -26.68 12.93 -4.32
N ASN A 327 -25.48 12.56 -3.95
CA ASN A 327 -25.03 11.17 -3.93
C ASN A 327 -24.22 10.90 -2.68
N TYR A 328 -24.70 9.98 -1.84
CA TYR A 328 -23.99 9.49 -0.67
C TYR A 328 -23.50 8.06 -0.89
N ARG A 329 -22.23 7.82 -0.68
CA ARG A 329 -21.61 6.50 -0.68
C ARG A 329 -21.13 6.18 0.73
N SER A 330 -21.52 5.02 1.25
CA SER A 330 -21.14 4.61 2.60
C SER A 330 -19.65 4.25 2.70
N LYS A 331 -19.11 4.30 3.90
CA LYS A 331 -17.83 3.65 4.21
C LYS A 331 -17.93 2.15 3.98
N ILE A 332 -16.80 1.52 3.67
CA ILE A 332 -16.67 0.06 3.60
C ILE A 332 -15.47 -0.35 4.43
N SER A 333 -15.68 -1.23 5.40
CA SER A 333 -14.62 -1.75 6.27
C SER A 333 -14.14 -3.09 5.76
N HIS A 334 -12.82 -3.28 5.80
CA HIS A 334 -12.15 -4.49 5.39
C HIS A 334 -11.26 -5.00 6.52
N THR A 335 -11.15 -6.31 6.64
CA THR A 335 -10.12 -6.98 7.44
C THR A 335 -9.28 -7.82 6.48
N LEU A 336 -8.31 -7.15 5.83
CA LEU A 336 -7.43 -7.83 4.89
C LEU A 336 -6.66 -8.91 5.63
N LYS A 337 -6.73 -10.13 5.15
CA LYS A 337 -6.03 -11.29 5.69
C LYS A 337 -5.18 -11.91 4.60
N GLY A 338 -4.03 -12.39 4.97
CA GLY A 338 -3.12 -13.02 4.04
C GLY A 338 -1.79 -13.39 4.68
N ASP A 339 -0.76 -13.44 3.87
CA ASP A 339 0.56 -13.91 4.26
C ASP A 339 1.52 -12.73 4.47
N GLY A 340 2.39 -12.87 5.47
CA GLY A 340 3.60 -12.10 5.67
C GLY A 340 4.83 -12.99 5.49
N GLU A 341 5.76 -12.56 4.66
CA GLU A 341 7.00 -13.27 4.35
C GLU A 341 8.21 -12.44 4.75
N TRP A 342 9.15 -13.06 5.49
CA TRP A 342 10.41 -12.41 5.87
C TRP A 342 11.56 -12.96 5.05
N HIS A 343 12.16 -12.09 4.24
CA HIS A 343 13.31 -12.38 3.40
C HIS A 343 14.56 -11.78 4.01
N LEU A 344 15.58 -12.61 4.24
CA LEU A 344 16.89 -12.20 4.76
C LEU A 344 17.83 -12.07 3.55
N VAL A 345 18.17 -10.84 3.15
CA VAL A 345 18.86 -10.57 1.87
C VAL A 345 20.27 -10.00 2.01
N GLY A 346 20.64 -9.49 3.18
CA GLY A 346 21.96 -8.95 3.42
C GLY A 346 23.07 -10.01 3.37
N ASN A 347 24.28 -9.59 3.01
CA ASN A 347 25.43 -10.49 2.85
C ASN A 347 25.79 -11.27 4.11
N ALA A 348 25.46 -10.75 5.31
CA ALA A 348 25.69 -11.45 6.58
C ALA A 348 24.92 -12.79 6.68
N PHE A 349 23.80 -12.92 5.99
CA PHE A 349 23.00 -14.15 5.96
C PHE A 349 23.53 -15.20 5.00
N ASN A 350 24.42 -14.82 4.08
CA ASN A 350 25.01 -15.68 3.08
C ASN A 350 26.46 -16.06 3.43
N ASP A 351 26.91 -15.76 4.67
CA ASP A 351 28.23 -16.18 5.14
C ASP A 351 28.34 -17.71 5.12
N PRO A 352 29.37 -18.30 4.48
CA PRO A 352 29.48 -19.76 4.30
C PRO A 352 29.66 -20.53 5.60
N VAL A 353 30.09 -19.88 6.67
CA VAL A 353 30.37 -20.52 7.98
C VAL A 353 29.26 -20.21 8.99
N LEU A 354 28.82 -18.97 9.06
CA LEU A 354 27.92 -18.47 10.10
C LEU A 354 26.51 -18.15 9.60
N GLY A 355 26.31 -18.07 8.28
CA GLY A 355 25.06 -17.61 7.68
C GLY A 355 23.83 -18.38 8.16
N SER A 356 23.90 -19.71 8.21
CA SER A 356 22.80 -20.56 8.70
C SER A 356 22.50 -20.31 10.18
N THR A 357 23.53 -20.17 11.01
CA THR A 357 23.37 -19.86 12.45
C THR A 357 22.75 -18.49 12.68
N ILE A 358 23.18 -17.50 11.89
CA ILE A 358 22.64 -16.14 11.95
C ILE A 358 21.16 -16.14 11.50
N GLN A 359 20.84 -16.79 10.39
CA GLN A 359 19.46 -16.90 9.89
C GLN A 359 18.56 -17.58 10.95
N GLN A 360 19.00 -18.70 11.53
CA GLN A 360 18.26 -19.39 12.59
C GLN A 360 18.03 -18.47 13.79
N GLY A 361 19.04 -17.73 14.23
CA GLY A 361 18.92 -16.78 15.33
C GLY A 361 17.91 -15.64 15.06
N ILE A 362 17.67 -15.26 13.81
CA ILE A 362 16.61 -14.32 13.43
C ILE A 362 15.24 -15.02 13.44
N ARG A 363 15.15 -16.27 12.94
CA ARG A 363 13.91 -17.07 13.01
C ARG A 363 13.46 -17.31 14.45
N ASP A 364 14.38 -17.63 15.35
CA ASP A 364 14.10 -17.85 16.78
C ASP A 364 13.57 -16.59 17.49
N ARG A 365 13.80 -15.42 16.93
CA ARG A 365 13.23 -14.13 17.39
C ARG A 365 11.83 -13.82 16.84
N GLY A 366 11.19 -14.80 16.21
CA GLY A 366 9.82 -14.70 15.69
C GLY A 366 9.68 -14.23 14.24
N TYR A 367 10.80 -13.97 13.52
CA TYR A 367 10.78 -13.57 12.11
C TYR A 367 10.74 -14.80 11.21
N ALA A 368 9.59 -15.48 11.19
CA ALA A 368 9.37 -16.68 10.38
C ALA A 368 9.46 -16.38 8.88
N GLU A 369 9.86 -17.37 8.09
CA GLU A 369 9.90 -17.22 6.64
C GLU A 369 8.52 -16.88 6.07
N LYS A 370 7.48 -17.53 6.60
CA LYS A 370 6.08 -17.28 6.28
C LYS A 370 5.22 -17.34 7.54
N GLU A 371 4.29 -16.41 7.66
CA GLU A 371 3.35 -16.33 8.78
C GLU A 371 2.05 -15.65 8.34
N ASP A 372 0.98 -15.78 9.12
CA ASP A 372 -0.25 -15.04 8.90
C ASP A 372 -0.04 -13.54 9.13
N ALA A 373 -0.74 -12.73 8.35
CA ALA A 373 -0.77 -11.29 8.55
C ALA A 373 -2.19 -10.74 8.33
N SER A 374 -2.56 -9.70 9.07
CA SER A 374 -3.84 -9.04 8.87
C SER A 374 -3.79 -7.55 9.17
N VAL A 375 -4.62 -6.77 8.46
CA VAL A 375 -4.77 -5.34 8.70
C VAL A 375 -6.22 -4.92 8.53
N LYS A 376 -6.71 -4.07 9.43
CA LYS A 376 -8.04 -3.45 9.30
C LYS A 376 -7.90 -2.08 8.64
N ILE A 377 -8.63 -1.89 7.55
CA ILE A 377 -8.74 -0.60 6.86
C ILE A 377 -10.20 -0.26 6.60
N THR A 378 -10.50 1.02 6.41
CA THR A 378 -11.84 1.46 6.05
C THR A 378 -11.74 2.46 4.92
N THR A 379 -12.35 2.15 3.77
CA THR A 379 -12.51 3.12 2.69
C THR A 379 -13.58 4.15 3.09
N PRO A 380 -13.35 5.44 2.79
CA PRO A 380 -14.15 6.51 3.34
C PRO A 380 -15.53 6.60 2.71
N GLU A 381 -16.49 7.11 3.50
CA GLU A 381 -17.75 7.63 2.98
C GLU A 381 -17.54 8.96 2.26
N SER A 382 -18.43 9.23 1.29
CA SER A 382 -18.45 10.51 0.56
C SER A 382 -19.86 11.00 0.33
N LEU A 383 -19.99 12.32 0.26
CA LEU A 383 -21.21 13.02 -0.12
C LEU A 383 -20.89 14.02 -1.23
N SER A 384 -21.54 13.86 -2.39
CA SER A 384 -21.46 14.81 -3.50
C SER A 384 -22.79 15.57 -3.63
N VAL A 385 -22.67 16.87 -3.84
CA VAL A 385 -23.78 17.74 -4.26
C VAL A 385 -23.38 18.36 -5.58
N HIS A 386 -24.22 18.19 -6.59
CA HIS A 386 -23.89 18.57 -7.95
C HIS A 386 -25.08 19.19 -8.67
N GLY A 387 -24.78 19.98 -9.68
CA GLY A 387 -25.78 20.67 -10.47
C GLY A 387 -25.41 20.80 -11.94
N MET A 388 -26.43 21.01 -12.74
CA MET A 388 -26.34 21.31 -14.16
C MET A 388 -27.27 22.44 -14.49
N TYR A 389 -26.84 23.33 -15.40
CA TYR A 389 -27.67 24.36 -15.96
C TYR A 389 -27.48 24.46 -17.50
N LYS A 390 -28.57 24.34 -18.24
CA LYS A 390 -28.62 24.54 -19.71
C LYS A 390 -28.74 26.03 -19.99
N ILE A 391 -27.68 26.66 -20.45
CA ILE A 391 -27.68 28.08 -20.82
C ILE A 391 -28.56 28.28 -22.06
N ASP A 392 -28.34 27.46 -23.06
CA ASP A 392 -29.05 27.42 -24.33
C ASP A 392 -28.99 26.00 -24.92
N PRO A 393 -29.53 25.72 -26.13
CA PRO A 393 -29.49 24.39 -26.74
C PRO A 393 -28.07 23.83 -26.99
N LYS A 394 -27.05 24.68 -27.01
CA LYS A 394 -25.65 24.28 -27.28
C LYS A 394 -24.78 24.21 -26.03
N TRP A 395 -25.08 25.00 -25.00
CA TRP A 395 -24.23 25.13 -23.83
C TRP A 395 -24.86 24.58 -22.55
N ASN A 396 -24.15 23.67 -21.91
CA ASN A 396 -24.45 23.26 -20.54
C ASN A 396 -23.24 23.58 -19.64
N VAL A 397 -23.51 23.97 -18.40
CA VAL A 397 -22.50 24.14 -17.34
C VAL A 397 -22.81 23.23 -16.17
N TYR A 398 -21.76 22.80 -15.50
CA TYR A 398 -21.79 21.81 -14.45
C TYR A 398 -21.00 22.25 -13.23
N GLY A 399 -21.43 21.84 -12.05
CA GLY A 399 -20.71 22.00 -10.80
C GLY A 399 -20.89 20.82 -9.89
N ASP A 400 -19.83 20.46 -9.16
CA ASP A 400 -19.84 19.41 -8.15
C ASP A 400 -19.00 19.85 -6.95
N VAL A 401 -19.52 19.55 -5.75
CA VAL A 401 -18.77 19.61 -4.50
C VAL A 401 -18.89 18.27 -3.82
N THR A 402 -17.77 17.57 -3.71
CA THR A 402 -17.68 16.27 -3.04
C THR A 402 -16.90 16.39 -1.75
N TRP A 403 -17.54 16.06 -0.63
CA TRP A 403 -16.88 15.83 0.66
C TRP A 403 -16.54 14.36 0.83
N THR A 404 -15.32 14.07 1.32
CA THR A 404 -14.86 12.70 1.61
C THR A 404 -14.26 12.62 3.01
N ARG A 405 -14.72 11.65 3.80
CA ARG A 405 -14.26 11.44 5.18
C ARG A 405 -12.99 10.59 5.25
N HIS A 406 -11.89 11.11 4.71
CA HIS A 406 -10.59 10.43 4.72
C HIS A 406 -10.03 10.19 6.13
N SER A 407 -10.53 10.89 7.16
CA SER A 407 -10.17 10.62 8.55
C SER A 407 -10.50 9.20 9.04
N ARG A 408 -11.20 8.39 8.23
CA ARG A 408 -11.35 6.95 8.44
C ARG A 408 -10.01 6.21 8.36
N PHE A 409 -9.07 6.73 7.59
CA PHE A 409 -7.70 6.23 7.51
C PHE A 409 -6.77 7.10 8.36
N SER A 410 -6.96 7.05 9.68
CA SER A 410 -6.10 7.76 10.65
C SER A 410 -4.97 6.87 11.16
N ARG A 411 -5.23 5.57 11.32
CA ARG A 411 -4.28 4.57 11.79
C ARG A 411 -4.63 3.21 11.20
N ALA A 412 -3.61 2.42 10.86
CA ALA A 412 -3.74 1.02 10.53
C ALA A 412 -2.67 0.21 11.28
N ASP A 413 -3.11 -0.81 12.01
CA ASP A 413 -2.25 -1.74 12.72
C ASP A 413 -2.19 -3.04 11.90
N LEU A 414 -1.02 -3.33 11.32
CA LEU A 414 -0.70 -4.61 10.71
C LEU A 414 -0.35 -5.57 11.85
N MET A 415 -1.10 -6.65 11.96
CA MET A 415 -0.92 -7.71 12.95
C MET A 415 -0.21 -8.89 12.30
N TRP A 416 0.86 -9.34 12.91
CA TRP A 416 1.64 -10.52 12.54
C TRP A 416 1.17 -11.73 13.32
N GLY A 417 1.31 -12.93 12.76
CA GLY A 417 0.95 -14.19 13.41
C GLY A 417 1.86 -14.49 14.60
N ASN A 418 3.15 -14.21 14.47
CA ASN A 418 4.13 -14.47 15.51
C ASN A 418 4.51 -13.18 16.27
N GLU A 419 4.73 -13.29 17.59
CA GLU A 419 5.44 -12.26 18.34
C GLU A 419 6.92 -12.24 17.95
N LYS A 420 7.48 -11.04 17.86
CA LYS A 420 8.87 -10.79 17.48
C LYS A 420 9.60 -10.06 18.59
N ASP A 421 10.87 -10.39 18.77
CA ASP A 421 11.75 -9.58 19.59
C ASP A 421 11.98 -8.22 18.92
N VAL A 422 11.69 -7.16 19.64
CA VAL A 422 11.77 -5.78 19.17
C VAL A 422 12.53 -4.91 20.18
N THR A 423 12.83 -3.67 19.80
CA THR A 423 13.33 -2.68 20.78
C THR A 423 12.30 -2.46 21.87
N ALA A 424 12.72 -2.57 23.12
CA ALA A 424 11.85 -2.40 24.26
C ALA A 424 11.24 -0.99 24.31
N ASP A 425 9.99 -0.90 24.73
CA ASP A 425 9.33 0.36 25.07
C ASP A 425 9.73 0.88 26.47
N GLU A 426 9.17 2.01 26.86
CA GLU A 426 9.40 2.64 28.18
C GLU A 426 8.97 1.77 29.38
N ASN A 427 8.12 0.76 29.15
CA ASN A 427 7.65 -0.18 30.16
C ASN A 427 8.45 -1.50 30.16
N GLY A 428 9.48 -1.60 29.33
CA GLY A 428 10.32 -2.80 29.20
C GLY A 428 9.71 -3.91 28.34
N ASN A 429 8.62 -3.65 27.59
CA ASN A 429 8.06 -4.63 26.67
C ASN A 429 8.96 -4.75 25.44
N ALA A 430 9.62 -5.87 25.29
CA ALA A 430 10.56 -6.14 24.20
C ALA A 430 10.01 -7.11 23.15
N LYS A 431 8.69 -7.36 23.16
CA LYS A 431 7.99 -8.21 22.19
C LYS A 431 6.80 -7.51 21.58
N SER A 432 6.57 -7.76 20.30
CA SER A 432 5.41 -7.25 19.60
C SER A 432 5.09 -8.12 18.38
N ASN A 433 3.80 -8.22 18.06
CA ASN A 433 3.32 -8.76 16.78
C ASN A 433 2.63 -7.68 15.94
N LYS A 434 2.98 -6.40 16.13
CA LYS A 434 2.29 -5.28 15.52
C LYS A 434 3.24 -4.30 14.82
N THR A 435 2.87 -3.89 13.60
CA THR A 435 3.46 -2.74 12.91
C THR A 435 2.37 -1.69 12.71
N THR A 436 2.62 -0.44 13.10
CA THR A 436 1.63 0.64 12.99
C THR A 436 1.95 1.60 11.87
N LEU A 437 0.95 1.91 11.05
CA LEU A 437 0.93 3.01 10.10
C LEU A 437 0.03 4.12 10.65
N ASN A 438 0.51 5.36 10.68
CA ASN A 438 -0.23 6.51 11.24
C ASN A 438 -0.29 7.69 10.25
N PRO A 439 -1.09 7.59 9.17
CA PRO A 439 -1.24 8.66 8.20
C PRO A 439 -2.06 9.85 8.73
N ASN A 440 -2.85 9.66 9.79
CA ASN A 440 -3.67 10.67 10.46
C ASN A 440 -4.39 11.61 9.46
N CYS A 441 -5.08 11.02 8.48
CA CYS A 441 -5.73 11.76 7.41
C CYS A 441 -6.80 12.73 7.91
N ARG A 442 -6.97 13.86 7.20
CA ARG A 442 -8.08 14.81 7.39
C ARG A 442 -9.20 14.54 6.38
N ASN A 443 -10.39 15.04 6.66
CA ASN A 443 -11.48 15.08 5.68
C ASN A 443 -11.16 16.10 4.58
N THR A 444 -11.65 15.84 3.37
CA THR A 444 -11.32 16.66 2.19
C THR A 444 -12.56 17.09 1.42
N TYR A 445 -12.39 18.13 0.64
CA TYR A 445 -13.34 18.60 -0.36
C TYR A 445 -12.69 18.59 -1.75
N LYS A 446 -13.47 18.19 -2.74
CA LYS A 446 -13.19 18.39 -4.16
C LYS A 446 -14.26 19.31 -4.72
N VAL A 447 -13.85 20.37 -5.41
CA VAL A 447 -14.74 21.32 -6.09
C VAL A 447 -14.43 21.27 -7.57
N SER A 448 -15.44 20.98 -8.40
CA SER A 448 -15.29 20.81 -9.84
C SER A 448 -16.28 21.71 -10.58
N LEU A 449 -15.79 22.32 -11.67
CA LEU A 449 -16.60 23.10 -12.61
C LEU A 449 -16.33 22.60 -14.03
N GLY A 450 -17.34 22.57 -14.86
CA GLY A 450 -17.21 22.13 -16.24
C GLY A 450 -18.29 22.69 -17.15
N ALA A 451 -18.05 22.50 -18.43
CA ALA A 451 -19.00 22.89 -19.47
C ALA A 451 -18.97 21.89 -20.63
N SER A 452 -20.08 21.81 -21.35
CA SER A 452 -20.15 21.16 -22.66
C SER A 452 -20.72 22.09 -23.70
N TYR A 453 -20.23 21.94 -24.94
CA TYR A 453 -20.66 22.70 -26.10
C TYR A 453 -21.01 21.75 -27.24
N GLN A 454 -22.27 21.80 -27.71
CA GLN A 454 -22.72 21.04 -28.87
C GLN A 454 -22.21 21.74 -30.13
N TYR A 455 -21.08 21.26 -30.66
CA TYR A 455 -20.45 21.84 -31.85
C TYR A 455 -21.25 21.55 -33.14
N SER A 456 -21.69 20.31 -33.30
CA SER A 456 -22.55 19.83 -34.37
C SER A 456 -23.49 18.75 -33.84
N GLU A 457 -24.44 18.26 -34.62
CA GLU A 457 -25.37 17.23 -34.17
C GLU A 457 -24.67 15.99 -33.55
N PRO A 458 -23.63 15.40 -34.19
CA PRO A 458 -22.95 14.25 -33.61
C PRO A 458 -21.83 14.61 -32.63
N LEU A 459 -21.32 15.85 -32.56
CA LEU A 459 -20.10 16.21 -31.82
C LEU A 459 -20.36 17.19 -30.69
N GLN A 460 -20.08 16.77 -29.48
CA GLN A 460 -20.05 17.61 -28.28
C GLN A 460 -18.64 17.73 -27.73
N LEU A 461 -18.16 18.94 -27.50
CA LEU A 461 -16.89 19.25 -26.83
C LEU A 461 -17.14 19.49 -25.35
N ARG A 462 -16.16 19.10 -24.51
CA ARG A 462 -16.27 19.18 -23.07
C ARG A 462 -14.96 19.69 -22.45
N ALA A 463 -15.06 20.46 -21.37
CA ALA A 463 -13.91 20.90 -20.60
C ALA A 463 -14.29 21.07 -19.13
N GLY A 464 -13.31 20.99 -18.27
CA GLY A 464 -13.50 21.17 -16.83
C GLY A 464 -12.23 21.42 -16.06
N ILE A 465 -12.40 21.99 -14.88
CA ILE A 465 -11.36 22.21 -13.89
C ILE A 465 -11.84 21.77 -12.52
N ALA A 466 -10.94 21.20 -11.72
CA ALA A 466 -11.25 20.89 -10.32
C ALA A 466 -10.08 21.23 -9.41
N TYR A 467 -10.41 21.65 -8.19
CA TYR A 467 -9.50 21.66 -7.05
C TYR A 467 -9.83 20.48 -6.15
N ASP A 468 -8.84 19.65 -5.87
CA ASP A 468 -8.97 18.42 -5.11
C ASP A 468 -7.97 18.44 -3.94
N GLN A 469 -8.51 18.48 -2.73
CA GLN A 469 -7.77 18.66 -1.51
C GLN A 469 -7.14 17.34 -1.05
N SER A 470 -5.89 17.36 -0.66
CA SER A 470 -5.18 16.21 -0.11
C SER A 470 -5.66 15.84 1.30
N PRO A 471 -5.80 14.54 1.61
CA PRO A 471 -6.08 14.07 2.97
C PRO A 471 -4.89 14.23 3.92
N VAL A 472 -3.68 14.45 3.43
CA VAL A 472 -2.47 14.60 4.25
C VAL A 472 -2.47 15.93 4.97
N LYS A 473 -2.34 15.92 6.30
CA LYS A 473 -2.38 17.14 7.13
C LYS A 473 -1.12 18.00 6.96
N ASN A 474 0.05 17.37 7.00
CA ASN A 474 1.35 18.05 6.89
C ASN A 474 2.47 17.02 6.58
N ALA A 475 3.71 17.48 6.52
CA ALA A 475 4.88 16.66 6.19
C ALA A 475 5.11 15.50 7.19
N ASN A 476 4.77 15.65 8.46
CA ASN A 476 5.02 14.63 9.50
C ASN A 476 4.04 13.45 9.44
N TYR A 477 2.88 13.65 8.82
CA TYR A 477 1.89 12.60 8.59
C TYR A 477 1.87 12.10 7.14
N ARG A 478 2.75 12.64 6.29
CA ARG A 478 2.89 12.18 4.90
C ARG A 478 3.73 10.91 4.89
N MET A 479 3.10 9.80 4.52
CA MET A 479 3.83 8.56 4.27
C MET A 479 4.70 8.73 3.02
N SER A 480 5.93 8.23 3.06
CA SER A 480 6.85 8.27 1.89
C SER A 480 6.27 7.55 0.67
N THR A 481 5.48 6.50 0.89
CA THR A 481 4.77 5.75 -0.15
C THR A 481 3.41 6.34 -0.56
N LEU A 482 2.92 7.37 0.13
CA LEU A 482 1.73 8.15 -0.26
C LEU A 482 2.08 9.66 -0.20
N PRO A 483 2.99 10.14 -1.07
CA PRO A 483 3.47 11.52 -1.02
C PRO A 483 2.48 12.51 -1.64
N ASP A 484 1.22 12.42 -1.23
CA ASP A 484 0.11 13.18 -1.76
C ASP A 484 0.10 14.64 -1.31
N ASN A 485 -0.43 15.54 -2.17
CA ASN A 485 -0.70 16.93 -1.86
C ASN A 485 -1.90 17.45 -2.65
N ASP A 486 -2.37 18.66 -2.35
CA ASP A 486 -3.45 19.31 -3.07
C ASP A 486 -3.15 19.37 -4.57
N ARG A 487 -4.21 19.24 -5.39
CA ARG A 487 -4.06 19.14 -6.84
C ARG A 487 -5.12 19.94 -7.59
N ILE A 488 -4.74 20.35 -8.79
CA ILE A 488 -5.64 20.95 -9.77
C ILE A 488 -5.77 19.96 -10.94
N TRP A 489 -7.00 19.65 -11.30
CA TRP A 489 -7.36 18.90 -12.49
C TRP A 489 -7.66 19.86 -13.61
N LEU A 490 -7.06 19.67 -14.78
CA LEU A 490 -7.47 20.29 -16.01
C LEU A 490 -7.87 19.20 -16.99
N SER A 491 -9.12 19.22 -17.43
CA SER A 491 -9.71 18.16 -18.24
C SER A 491 -10.33 18.73 -19.51
N MET A 492 -10.24 17.95 -20.59
CA MET A 492 -10.92 18.21 -21.85
C MET A 492 -11.36 16.90 -22.48
N GLY A 493 -12.34 16.95 -23.35
CA GLY A 493 -12.81 15.75 -24.03
C GLY A 493 -13.84 16.05 -25.11
N ALA A 494 -14.24 15.00 -25.79
CA ALA A 494 -15.25 15.05 -26.82
C ALA A 494 -16.11 13.79 -26.76
N LYS A 495 -17.42 13.97 -26.99
CA LYS A 495 -18.38 12.92 -27.25
C LYS A 495 -18.73 12.95 -28.71
N TYR A 496 -18.73 11.79 -29.37
CA TYR A 496 -19.15 11.65 -30.76
C TYR A 496 -20.23 10.56 -30.86
N ASP A 497 -21.42 10.94 -31.27
CA ASP A 497 -22.53 10.03 -31.56
C ASP A 497 -22.38 9.52 -33.00
N ILE A 498 -21.90 8.29 -33.18
CA ILE A 498 -21.70 7.64 -34.48
C ILE A 498 -23.07 7.46 -35.15
N ASN A 499 -24.06 7.09 -34.35
CA ASN A 499 -25.47 7.00 -34.70
C ASN A 499 -26.32 6.96 -33.42
N ARG A 500 -27.61 6.70 -33.52
CA ARG A 500 -28.52 6.64 -32.35
C ARG A 500 -28.16 5.57 -31.32
N GLN A 501 -27.47 4.50 -31.73
CA GLN A 501 -27.14 3.36 -30.90
C GLN A 501 -25.68 3.40 -30.37
N HIS A 502 -24.77 4.02 -31.09
CA HIS A 502 -23.35 3.98 -30.85
C HIS A 502 -22.79 5.37 -30.55
N SER A 503 -22.14 5.52 -29.40
CA SER A 503 -21.39 6.73 -29.05
C SER A 503 -20.03 6.42 -28.48
N VAL A 504 -19.07 7.31 -28.73
CA VAL A 504 -17.71 7.27 -28.19
C VAL A 504 -17.42 8.55 -27.42
N ASN A 505 -16.69 8.42 -26.29
CA ASN A 505 -16.11 9.55 -25.60
C ASN A 505 -14.59 9.37 -25.52
N VAL A 506 -13.87 10.47 -25.71
CA VAL A 506 -12.44 10.55 -25.46
C VAL A 506 -12.19 11.71 -24.51
N ALA A 507 -11.37 11.51 -23.51
CA ALA A 507 -11.00 12.56 -22.56
C ALA A 507 -9.52 12.52 -22.23
N TYR A 508 -8.97 13.69 -21.97
CA TYR A 508 -7.63 13.86 -21.42
C TYR A 508 -7.71 14.73 -20.19
N SER A 509 -6.98 14.32 -19.14
CA SER A 509 -6.83 15.11 -17.92
C SER A 509 -5.36 15.20 -17.53
N HIS A 510 -4.93 16.40 -17.13
CA HIS A 510 -3.64 16.61 -16.47
C HIS A 510 -3.88 17.02 -15.02
N LEU A 511 -3.15 16.36 -14.10
CA LEU A 511 -3.17 16.64 -12.68
C LEU A 511 -1.89 17.37 -12.29
N PHE A 512 -2.05 18.63 -11.90
CA PHE A 512 -1.00 19.45 -11.30
C PHE A 512 -1.02 19.22 -9.79
N ILE A 513 -0.07 18.44 -9.26
CA ILE A 513 0.01 18.13 -7.84
C ILE A 513 1.06 19.05 -7.22
N LYS A 514 0.69 19.72 -6.13
CA LYS A 514 1.60 20.60 -5.39
C LYS A 514 2.78 19.79 -4.86
N ASN A 515 4.01 20.33 -4.96
CA ASN A 515 5.20 19.69 -4.40
C ASN A 515 5.01 19.39 -2.91
N ALA A 516 5.55 18.26 -2.48
CA ALA A 516 5.39 17.75 -1.14
C ALA A 516 6.74 17.48 -0.47
N THR A 517 6.77 17.55 0.85
CA THR A 517 7.87 17.04 1.69
C THR A 517 7.28 16.03 2.65
N ALA A 518 7.91 14.88 2.80
CA ALA A 518 7.61 13.92 3.85
C ALA A 518 8.73 13.95 4.89
N ASN A 519 8.34 14.01 6.17
CA ASN A 519 9.21 13.81 7.31
C ASN A 519 8.81 12.49 7.95
N VAL A 520 9.62 11.45 7.75
CA VAL A 520 9.38 10.14 8.33
C VAL A 520 10.07 10.04 9.69
N ASN A 521 9.47 9.31 10.62
CA ASN A 521 10.05 9.07 11.93
C ASN A 521 10.17 7.58 12.23
N GLY A 522 11.13 7.25 13.10
CA GLY A 522 11.42 5.88 13.54
C GLY A 522 10.47 5.33 14.60
N TYR A 523 9.40 6.05 14.93
CA TYR A 523 8.54 5.71 16.06
C TYR A 523 7.28 4.96 15.61
N CYS A 524 6.82 4.04 16.45
CA CYS A 524 5.66 3.20 16.17
C CYS A 524 4.37 3.83 16.65
N GLY A 525 3.77 4.64 15.78
CA GLY A 525 2.44 5.20 16.03
C GLY A 525 2.37 6.24 17.14
N GLY A 526 3.51 6.72 17.64
CA GLY A 526 3.64 7.77 18.63
C GLY A 526 4.54 8.90 18.18
N ASP A 527 4.58 9.98 18.96
CA ASP A 527 5.44 11.13 18.71
C ASP A 527 6.84 10.98 19.34
N SER A 528 7.08 9.88 20.09
CA SER A 528 8.36 9.57 20.74
C SER A 528 8.81 8.14 20.52
N ALA A 529 10.14 7.90 20.64
CA ALA A 529 10.80 6.61 20.41
C ALA A 529 10.34 5.50 21.36
N THR A 530 9.85 5.84 22.54
CA THR A 530 9.65 4.92 23.66
C THR A 530 8.20 4.54 23.90
N SER A 531 7.27 5.10 23.13
CA SER A 531 5.85 5.04 23.48
C SER A 531 5.20 3.67 23.28
N VAL A 532 5.66 2.83 22.35
CA VAL A 532 5.06 1.52 22.04
C VAL A 532 6.06 0.56 21.43
N ALA A 533 6.13 -0.67 21.95
CA ALA A 533 6.86 -1.76 21.30
C ALA A 533 6.18 -2.14 19.98
N CYS A 534 6.94 -2.22 18.88
CA CYS A 534 6.41 -2.64 17.60
C CYS A 534 7.47 -3.27 16.69
N VAL A 535 7.00 -4.02 15.71
CA VAL A 535 7.86 -4.58 14.65
C VAL A 535 8.19 -3.47 13.66
N SER A 536 9.37 -2.86 13.82
CA SER A 536 9.81 -1.77 12.97
C SER A 536 11.31 -1.56 13.03
N SER A 537 11.91 -1.30 11.87
CA SER A 537 13.27 -0.73 11.75
C SER A 537 13.22 0.67 11.15
N LYS A 538 12.11 1.39 11.34
CA LYS A 538 11.92 2.73 10.78
C LYS A 538 13.04 3.67 11.19
N THR A 539 13.39 4.55 10.28
CA THR A 539 14.40 5.59 10.44
C THR A 539 13.76 6.97 10.49
N ASN A 540 14.44 7.93 11.08
CA ASN A 540 14.11 9.34 10.96
C ASN A 540 14.65 9.86 9.64
N GLY A 541 13.85 10.59 8.87
CA GLY A 541 14.29 11.08 7.58
C GLY A 541 13.32 12.04 6.92
N SER A 542 13.72 12.50 5.75
CA SER A 542 12.88 13.36 4.92
C SER A 542 13.17 13.15 3.44
N ALA A 543 12.22 13.52 2.60
CA ALA A 543 12.39 13.62 1.16
C ALA A 543 11.43 14.65 0.58
N ASN A 544 11.82 15.23 -0.56
CA ASN A 544 10.98 16.11 -1.36
C ASN A 544 10.37 15.33 -2.52
N PHE A 545 9.11 15.60 -2.83
CA PHE A 545 8.36 14.92 -3.89
C PHE A 545 7.84 15.92 -4.91
N LYS A 546 8.00 15.55 -6.18
CA LYS A 546 7.39 16.23 -7.32
C LYS A 546 6.49 15.22 -8.03
N SER A 547 5.20 15.54 -8.10
CA SER A 547 4.17 14.62 -8.57
C SER A 547 3.31 15.27 -9.65
N SER A 548 2.94 14.49 -10.66
CA SER A 548 1.93 14.83 -11.67
C SER A 548 1.32 13.55 -12.24
N ALA A 549 0.20 13.66 -12.92
CA ALA A 549 -0.37 12.54 -13.66
C ALA A 549 -1.07 12.99 -14.94
N ASN A 550 -1.01 12.17 -15.97
CA ASN A 550 -1.79 12.29 -17.19
C ASN A 550 -2.79 11.14 -17.26
N ILE A 551 -4.03 11.41 -17.64
CA ILE A 551 -5.07 10.40 -17.77
C ILE A 551 -5.69 10.53 -19.14
N LEU A 552 -5.55 9.50 -19.98
CA LEU A 552 -6.29 9.34 -21.22
C LEU A 552 -7.48 8.42 -20.99
N GLY A 553 -8.68 8.87 -21.30
CA GLY A 553 -9.91 8.12 -21.18
C GLY A 553 -10.49 7.75 -22.54
N LEU A 554 -10.93 6.51 -22.70
CA LEU A 554 -11.64 5.99 -23.87
C LEU A 554 -12.93 5.32 -23.39
N GLN A 555 -14.07 5.70 -23.96
CA GLN A 555 -15.38 5.14 -23.60
C GLN A 555 -16.18 4.83 -24.84
N TYR A 556 -16.86 3.70 -24.80
CA TYR A 556 -17.84 3.32 -25.80
C TYR A 556 -19.16 2.98 -25.11
N THR A 557 -20.26 3.54 -25.63
CA THR A 557 -21.62 3.28 -25.15
C THR A 557 -22.47 2.72 -26.30
N TYR A 558 -23.19 1.63 -25.99
CA TYR A 558 -24.15 1.00 -26.87
C TYR A 558 -25.54 1.06 -26.27
N LYS A 559 -26.51 1.52 -27.10
CA LYS A 559 -27.95 1.53 -26.80
C LYS A 559 -28.64 0.47 -27.65
N PHE A 560 -29.23 -0.51 -26.98
CA PHE A 560 -29.89 -1.65 -27.62
C PHE A 560 -31.22 -1.27 -28.25
#